data_6449f7353d129591db1a716a83e0157a
#
_entry.id   6449f7353d129591db1a716a83e0157a
#
_cell.length_a   1.000
_cell.length_b   1.000
_cell.length_c   1.000
_cell.angle_alpha   90.00
_cell.angle_beta   90.00
_cell.angle_gamma   90.00
#
_symmetry.space_group_name_H-M   'P 1'
#
loop_
_entity.id
_entity.type
_entity.pdbx_description
1 polymer ?
#
loop_
_entity_poly.entity_id
_entity_poly.type
_entity_poly.pdbx_seq_one_letter_code
_entity_poly.pdbx_strand_id
1 'polypeptide(L)' 'MSDKTKKDGSINIELDPETAQGIYSNLAIINHSASEFVVDFINIMPGAPKAKVRSRIILTPQHAKRFLKALGENVQRFEG' A
#
# COMPACT_ATOMS: atom_id res chain seq x y z
N MET A 1 -19.24 -2.48 -6.01
CA MET A 1 -19.15 -2.04 -5.70
C MET A 1 -19.30 -1.24 -5.22
N SER A 2 -19.39 -0.83 -4.91
CA SER A 2 -19.49 -0.15 -4.42
C SER A 2 -19.52 0.82 -4.19
N ASP A 3 -19.74 1.30 -3.93
CA ASP A 3 -19.76 2.18 -3.58
C ASP A 3 -19.71 2.80 -2.85
N LYS A 4 -19.50 2.92 -2.44
CA LYS A 4 -19.39 3.35 -1.59
C LYS A 4 -19.08 4.44 -1.55
N THR A 5 -19.13 5.06 -1.72
CA THR A 5 -18.52 5.90 -1.80
C THR A 5 -18.98 7.04 -1.81
N LYS A 6 -19.37 7.66 -1.81
CA LYS A 6 -19.54 8.65 -1.81
C LYS A 6 -20.26 9.36 -1.39
N LYS A 7 -20.25 10.15 -1.11
CA LYS A 7 -20.97 10.88 -0.62
C LYS A 7 -20.84 12.18 -0.93
N ASP A 8 -21.41 12.94 -1.15
CA ASP A 8 -21.40 14.22 -1.31
C ASP A 8 -20.19 14.83 -1.50
N GLY A 9 -19.79 15.24 -2.53
CA GLY A 9 -18.54 15.81 -2.77
C GLY A 9 -17.45 14.82 -2.53
N SER A 10 -17.83 13.63 -2.27
CA SER A 10 -16.86 12.58 -2.02
C SER A 10 -16.18 12.16 -3.27
N ILE A 11 -15.07 11.50 -3.05
CA ILE A 11 -14.28 10.96 -4.13
C ILE A 11 -14.86 9.63 -4.55
N ASN A 12 -15.02 9.45 -5.86
CA ASN A 12 -15.35 8.14 -6.39
C ASN A 12 -14.08 7.34 -6.52
N ILE A 13 -14.07 6.16 -5.93
CA ILE A 13 -12.91 5.29 -5.99
C ILE A 13 -13.22 4.13 -6.89
N GLU A 14 -12.39 3.98 -7.93
CA GLU A 14 -12.57 2.92 -8.90
C GLU A 14 -11.44 1.91 -8.80
N LEU A 15 -11.75 0.66 -9.04
CA LEU A 15 -10.78 -0.40 -9.02
C LEU A 15 -10.97 -1.21 -10.30
N ASP A 16 -10.08 -1.02 -11.25
CA ASP A 16 -10.21 -1.74 -12.51
C ASP A 16 -9.79 -3.19 -12.35
N PRO A 17 -10.21 -4.05 -13.29
CA PRO A 17 -9.97 -5.50 -13.13
C PRO A 17 -8.51 -5.88 -13.01
N GLU A 18 -7.63 -5.21 -13.74
CA GLU A 18 -6.22 -5.54 -13.66
C GLU A 18 -5.63 -5.22 -12.30
N THR A 19 -5.93 -4.02 -11.82
CA THR A 19 -5.42 -3.61 -10.52
C THR A 19 -6.00 -4.43 -9.39
N ALA A 20 -7.24 -4.90 -9.58
CA ALA A 20 -7.91 -5.69 -8.57
C ALA A 20 -7.24 -7.03 -8.31
N GLN A 21 -6.44 -7.53 -9.25
CA GLN A 21 -5.71 -8.77 -9.04
C GLN A 21 -4.64 -8.64 -7.96
N GLY A 22 -4.16 -7.42 -7.76
CA GLY A 22 -3.18 -7.18 -6.72
C GLY A 22 -1.78 -7.60 -7.09
N ILE A 23 -0.85 -7.24 -6.24
CA ILE A 23 0.56 -7.59 -6.40
C ILE A 23 1.02 -8.19 -5.09
N TYR A 24 1.52 -9.41 -5.15
CA TYR A 24 2.01 -10.06 -3.96
C TYR A 24 3.35 -9.47 -3.53
N SER A 25 3.51 -9.22 -2.24
CA SER A 25 4.75 -8.70 -1.71
C SER A 25 5.01 -9.31 -0.35
N ASN A 26 6.25 -9.68 -0.09
CA ASN A 26 6.63 -10.22 1.22
C ASN A 26 7.76 -9.43 1.85
N LEU A 27 8.10 -8.27 1.29
CA LEU A 27 9.09 -7.38 1.88
C LEU A 27 8.78 -5.97 1.45
N ALA A 28 8.94 -5.03 2.36
CA ALA A 28 8.81 -3.61 2.03
C ALA A 28 10.04 -2.88 2.55
N ILE A 29 10.62 -2.07 1.70
CA ILE A 29 11.73 -1.20 2.08
C ILE A 29 11.22 0.23 2.06
N ILE A 30 11.43 0.97 3.14
CA ILE A 30 10.86 2.28 3.29
C ILE A 30 11.99 3.29 3.49
N ASN A 31 11.95 4.34 2.69
CA ASN A 31 12.87 5.46 2.81
C ASN A 31 12.07 6.75 2.84
N HIS A 32 12.70 7.81 3.30
CA HIS A 32 12.01 9.09 3.34
C HIS A 32 12.98 10.25 3.15
N SER A 33 12.41 11.35 2.71
CA SER A 33 13.09 12.64 2.70
C SER A 33 12.26 13.60 3.54
N ALA A 34 12.57 14.90 3.43
CA ALA A 34 11.80 15.90 4.16
C ALA A 34 10.36 16.00 3.66
N SER A 35 10.10 15.61 2.42
CA SER A 35 8.79 15.84 1.80
C SER A 35 8.05 14.58 1.39
N GLU A 36 8.69 13.41 1.40
CA GLU A 36 8.06 12.21 0.87
C GLU A 36 8.54 10.96 1.57
N PHE A 37 7.63 9.98 1.64
CA PHE A 37 8.00 8.61 2.00
C PHE A 37 7.88 7.75 0.76
N VAL A 38 8.86 6.87 0.57
CA VAL A 38 8.89 5.96 -0.57
C VAL A 38 8.84 4.54 -0.03
N VAL A 39 7.82 3.80 -0.43
CA VAL A 39 7.65 2.42 0.00
C VAL A 39 7.81 1.52 -1.21
N ASP A 40 8.83 0.68 -1.17
CA ASP A 40 9.10 -0.26 -2.25
C ASP A 40 8.67 -1.65 -1.82
N PHE A 41 7.74 -2.22 -2.56
CA PHE A 41 7.22 -3.55 -2.29
C PHE A 41 7.93 -4.56 -3.15
N ILE A 42 8.42 -5.62 -2.52
CA ILE A 42 9.31 -6.59 -3.14
C ILE A 42 8.76 -7.98 -2.91
N ASN A 43 8.89 -8.82 -3.93
CA ASN A 43 8.56 -10.23 -3.80
C ASN A 43 9.87 -11.01 -3.82
N ILE A 44 10.25 -11.55 -2.65
CA ILE A 44 11.43 -12.37 -2.54
C ILE A 44 11.03 -13.81 -2.82
N MET A 45 11.69 -14.42 -3.79
CA MET A 45 11.42 -15.80 -4.16
C MET A 45 12.66 -16.66 -3.86
N PRO A 46 12.47 -17.77 -3.15
CA PRO A 46 13.61 -18.66 -2.85
C PRO A 46 14.27 -19.15 -4.14
N GLY A 47 15.58 -19.13 -4.16
CA GLY A 47 16.31 -19.59 -5.32
C GLY A 47 16.51 -18.58 -6.42
N ALA A 48 15.80 -17.46 -6.36
CA ALA A 48 15.99 -16.41 -7.34
C ALA A 48 17.26 -15.63 -7.02
N PRO A 49 18.08 -15.32 -8.02
CA PRO A 49 19.33 -14.60 -7.75
C PRO A 49 19.13 -13.16 -7.36
N LYS A 50 17.99 -12.57 -7.70
CA LYS A 50 17.71 -11.18 -7.40
C LYS A 50 16.27 -11.01 -6.99
N ALA A 51 16.05 -10.09 -6.05
CA ALA A 51 14.71 -9.66 -5.70
C ALA A 51 14.46 -8.34 -6.41
N LYS A 52 13.29 -8.21 -7.00
CA LYS A 52 12.94 -7.00 -7.74
C LYS A 52 11.87 -6.23 -7.02
N VAL A 53 11.96 -4.90 -7.10
CA VAL A 53 10.87 -4.05 -6.65
C VAL A 53 9.69 -4.24 -7.60
N ARG A 54 8.56 -4.65 -7.04
CA ARG A 54 7.36 -4.89 -7.83
C ARG A 54 6.51 -3.64 -7.92
N SER A 55 6.57 -2.78 -6.93
CA SER A 55 5.78 -1.57 -6.93
C SER A 55 6.41 -0.57 -6.00
N ARG A 56 6.47 0.68 -6.42
CA ARG A 56 6.94 1.78 -5.58
C ARG A 56 5.81 2.75 -5.36
N ILE A 57 5.51 3.02 -4.10
CA ILE A 57 4.45 3.95 -3.74
C ILE A 57 5.07 5.12 -3.01
N ILE A 58 4.71 6.32 -3.43
CA ILE A 58 5.23 7.55 -2.83
C ILE A 58 4.09 8.20 -2.07
N LEU A 59 4.35 8.50 -0.81
CA LEU A 59 3.34 9.05 0.09
C LEU A 59 3.80 10.40 0.64
N THR A 60 2.84 11.30 0.85
CA THR A 60 3.13 12.48 1.64
C THR A 60 3.34 12.05 3.08
N PRO A 61 4.11 12.82 3.88
CA PRO A 61 4.32 12.44 5.27
C PRO A 61 3.02 12.31 6.05
N GLN A 62 2.06 13.19 5.77
CA GLN A 62 0.77 13.12 6.47
C GLN A 62 0.03 11.85 6.16
N HIS A 63 0.03 11.46 4.89
CA HIS A 63 -0.64 10.24 4.49
C HIS A 63 0.09 9.01 5.04
N ALA A 64 1.42 9.07 5.10
CA ALA A 64 2.17 7.97 5.67
C ALA A 64 1.78 7.72 7.12
N LYS A 65 1.56 8.79 7.88
CA LYS A 65 1.12 8.65 9.27
C LYS A 65 -0.26 8.00 9.38
N ARG A 66 -1.18 8.43 8.52
CA ARG A 66 -2.52 7.85 8.50
C ARG A 66 -2.48 6.39 8.10
N PHE A 67 -1.65 6.09 7.12
CA PHE A 67 -1.50 4.72 6.65
C PHE A 67 -0.95 3.83 7.75
N LEU A 68 0.06 4.31 8.46
CA LEU A 68 0.64 3.57 9.58
C LEU A 68 -0.42 3.23 10.62
N LYS A 69 -1.23 4.22 10.97
CA LYS A 69 -2.27 4.02 11.96
C LYS A 69 -3.32 3.03 11.47
N ALA A 70 -3.78 3.20 10.24
CA ALA A 70 -4.81 2.33 9.70
C ALA A 70 -4.33 0.89 9.58
N LEU A 71 -3.10 0.72 9.09
CA LEU A 71 -2.53 -0.62 8.96
C LEU A 71 -2.37 -1.28 10.32
N GLY A 72 -1.88 -0.50 11.30
CA GLY A 72 -1.70 -1.02 12.65
C GLY A 72 -3.01 -1.48 13.26
N GLU A 73 -4.07 -0.71 13.07
CA GLU A 73 -5.39 -1.08 13.59
C GLU A 73 -5.90 -2.36 12.95
N ASN A 74 -5.67 -2.51 11.65
CA ASN A 74 -6.10 -3.72 10.95
C ASN A 74 -5.32 -4.94 11.40
N VAL A 75 -4.02 -4.78 11.61
CA VAL A 75 -3.20 -5.88 12.11
C VAL A 75 -3.67 -6.30 13.50
N GLN A 76 -3.98 -5.32 14.35
CA GLN A 76 -4.48 -5.62 15.69
C GLN A 76 -5.78 -6.42 15.64
N ARG A 77 -6.69 -6.02 14.79
CA ARG A 77 -7.96 -6.73 14.66
C ARG A 77 -7.75 -8.16 14.15
N PHE A 78 -6.80 -8.31 13.22
CA PHE A 78 -6.48 -9.62 12.70
C PHE A 78 -5.93 -10.53 13.81
N GLU A 79 -5.08 -10.00 14.67
CA GLU A 79 -4.45 -10.77 15.74
C GLU A 79 -5.38 -11.03 16.90
N GLY A 80 -6.28 -10.11 17.12
CA GLY A 80 -7.20 -10.21 18.22
C GLY A 80 -8.40 -11.04 17.90
#